data_ab971c2724edf4437c877bced4c4bce0
#
_entry.id   ab971c2724edf4437c877bced4c4bce0
#
_cell.length_a   1.000
_cell.length_b   1.000
_cell.length_c   1.000
_cell.angle_alpha   90.00
_cell.angle_beta   90.00
_cell.angle_gamma   90.00
#
_symmetry.space_group_name_H-M   'P 1'
#
loop_
_entity.id
_entity.type
_entity.pdbx_description
1 polymer ?
#
loop_
_entity_poly.entity_id
_entity_poly.type
_entity_poly.pdbx_seq_one_letter_code
_entity_poly.pdbx_strand_id
1 'polypeptide(L)' 'MPIITLKMAKGRSKEQKQEFVEKVTALAVDTLDVKKEWVTVIIDEYERENWATDGTLHSIKFGDE' A
#
# COMPACT_ATOMS: atom_id res chain seq x y z
N MET A 1 -10.75 -14.52 -7.59
CA MET A 1 -10.16 -13.25 -8.02
C MET A 1 -9.85 -12.39 -6.79
N PRO A 2 -8.58 -12.48 -6.22
CA PRO A 2 -8.28 -11.71 -5.01
C PRO A 2 -8.07 -10.23 -5.30
N ILE A 3 -8.52 -9.40 -4.37
CA ILE A 3 -8.26 -7.96 -4.37
C ILE A 3 -7.51 -7.66 -3.07
N ILE A 4 -6.34 -7.03 -3.22
CA ILE A 4 -5.51 -6.67 -2.08
C ILE A 4 -5.46 -5.15 -2.03
N THR A 5 -5.81 -4.59 -0.88
CA THR A 5 -5.82 -3.14 -0.71
C THR A 5 -4.80 -2.73 0.33
N LEU A 6 -3.94 -1.79 -0.04
CA LEU A 6 -2.98 -1.19 0.88
C LEU A 6 -3.40 0.25 1.13
N LYS A 7 -3.62 0.59 2.39
CA LYS A 7 -3.86 1.97 2.79
C LYS A 7 -2.61 2.51 3.44
N MET A 8 -2.17 3.69 3.01
CA MET A 8 -0.92 4.24 3.53
C MET A 8 -0.90 5.76 3.42
N ALA A 9 -0.08 6.37 4.23
CA ALA A 9 0.19 7.80 4.11
C ALA A 9 1.08 8.02 2.88
N LYS A 10 0.94 9.17 2.23
CA LYS A 10 1.75 9.54 1.08
C LYS A 10 3.22 9.62 1.45
N GLY A 11 4.09 9.47 0.47
CA GLY A 11 5.52 9.65 0.63
C GLY A 11 6.38 8.59 -0.05
N ARG A 12 5.79 7.54 -0.56
CA ARG A 12 6.56 6.50 -1.25
C ARG A 12 6.63 6.79 -2.73
N SER A 13 7.75 6.43 -3.34
CA SER A 13 7.95 6.66 -4.77
C SER A 13 7.14 5.68 -5.60
N LYS A 14 6.98 6.02 -6.88
CA LYS A 14 6.33 5.13 -7.84
C LYS A 14 7.06 3.80 -7.91
N GLU A 15 8.40 3.84 -7.89
CA GLU A 15 9.23 2.65 -7.96
C GLU A 15 9.03 1.74 -6.75
N GLN A 16 8.93 2.33 -5.57
CA GLN A 16 8.68 1.55 -4.35
C GLN A 16 7.30 0.89 -4.40
N LYS A 17 6.30 1.61 -4.88
CA LYS A 17 4.96 1.05 -5.01
C LYS A 17 4.92 -0.06 -6.05
N GLN A 18 5.62 0.10 -7.17
CA GLN A 18 5.71 -0.93 -8.20
C GLN A 18 6.36 -2.19 -7.65
N GLU A 19 7.44 -2.03 -6.90
CA GLU A 19 8.11 -3.18 -6.29
C GLU A 19 7.20 -3.90 -5.32
N PHE A 20 6.45 -3.14 -4.52
CA PHE A 20 5.51 -3.75 -3.57
C PHE A 20 4.44 -4.56 -4.29
N VAL A 21 3.82 -4.00 -5.34
CA VAL A 21 2.76 -4.72 -6.05
C VAL A 21 3.29 -5.96 -6.75
N GLU A 22 4.52 -5.92 -7.25
CA GLU A 22 5.14 -7.10 -7.85
C GLU A 22 5.31 -8.21 -6.82
N LYS A 23 5.83 -7.86 -5.65
CA LYS A 23 6.12 -8.84 -4.60
C LYS A 23 4.83 -9.41 -3.98
N VAL A 24 3.86 -8.57 -3.71
CA VAL A 24 2.61 -9.05 -3.11
C VAL A 24 1.81 -9.89 -4.10
N THR A 25 1.88 -9.54 -5.39
CA THR A 25 1.22 -10.34 -6.42
C THR A 25 1.87 -11.73 -6.50
N ALA A 26 3.21 -11.77 -6.50
CA ALA A 26 3.92 -13.05 -6.54
C ALA A 26 3.60 -13.90 -5.31
N LEU A 27 3.50 -13.28 -4.15
CA LEU A 27 3.13 -13.98 -2.93
C LEU A 27 1.72 -14.57 -3.02
N ALA A 28 0.77 -13.80 -3.54
CA ALA A 28 -0.60 -14.25 -3.71
C ALA A 28 -0.69 -15.44 -4.69
N VAL A 29 0.03 -15.35 -5.80
CA VAL A 29 0.07 -16.42 -6.80
C VAL A 29 0.59 -17.70 -6.18
N ASP A 30 1.69 -17.59 -5.45
CA ASP A 30 2.35 -18.75 -4.85
C ASP A 30 1.53 -19.36 -3.71
N THR A 31 0.97 -18.51 -2.87
CA THR A 31 0.30 -18.98 -1.64
C THR A 31 -1.14 -19.42 -1.88
N LEU A 32 -1.86 -18.69 -2.75
CA LEU A 32 -3.27 -18.94 -2.98
C LEU A 32 -3.54 -19.78 -4.22
N ASP A 33 -2.49 -20.10 -4.97
CA ASP A 33 -2.60 -20.90 -6.19
C ASP A 33 -3.58 -20.25 -7.19
N VAL A 34 -3.36 -18.96 -7.45
CA VAL A 34 -4.18 -18.19 -8.41
C VAL A 34 -3.29 -17.70 -9.54
N LYS A 35 -3.93 -17.34 -10.65
CA LYS A 35 -3.20 -16.79 -11.79
C LYS A 35 -2.84 -15.35 -11.52
N LYS A 36 -1.67 -14.94 -12.01
CA LYS A 36 -1.17 -13.58 -11.84
C LYS A 36 -2.17 -12.54 -12.32
N GLU A 37 -2.81 -12.78 -13.45
CA GLU A 37 -3.76 -11.83 -14.03
C GLU A 37 -5.07 -11.72 -13.25
N TRP A 38 -5.28 -12.59 -12.26
CA TRP A 38 -6.46 -12.51 -11.40
C TRP A 38 -6.24 -11.60 -10.20
N VAL A 39 -5.01 -11.25 -9.88
CA VAL A 39 -4.69 -10.49 -8.67
C VAL A 39 -4.76 -8.99 -8.96
N THR A 40 -5.61 -8.30 -8.20
CA THR A 40 -5.73 -6.84 -8.27
C THR A 40 -5.16 -6.26 -6.99
N VAL A 41 -4.30 -5.26 -7.13
CA VAL A 41 -3.75 -4.55 -5.97
C VAL A 41 -4.14 -3.09 -6.08
N ILE A 42 -4.74 -2.57 -5.02
CA ILE A 42 -5.18 -1.18 -4.95
C ILE A 42 -4.40 -0.50 -3.84
N ILE A 43 -3.86 0.68 -4.15
CA ILE A 43 -3.12 1.48 -3.17
C ILE A 43 -3.92 2.75 -2.91
N ASP A 44 -4.37 2.91 -1.66
CA ASP A 44 -5.07 4.11 -1.21
C ASP A 44 -4.08 4.96 -0.44
N GLU A 45 -3.76 6.13 -0.98
CA GLU A 45 -2.82 7.05 -0.35
C GLU A 45 -3.55 8.22 0.28
N TYR A 46 -3.09 8.62 1.46
CA TYR A 46 -3.71 9.69 2.23
C TYR A 46 -2.69 10.75 2.57
N GLU A 47 -3.16 12.01 2.60
CA GLU A 47 -2.33 13.10 3.10
C GLU A 47 -1.99 12.82 4.56
N ARG A 48 -0.82 13.24 5.00
CA ARG A 48 -0.38 12.98 6.38
C ARG A 48 -1.25 13.69 7.41
N GLU A 49 -1.93 14.76 7.02
CA GLU A 49 -2.89 15.43 7.89
C GLU A 49 -4.20 14.66 8.05
N ASN A 50 -4.38 13.59 7.26
CA ASN A 50 -5.55 12.72 7.34
C ASN A 50 -5.21 11.34 7.89
N TRP A 51 -4.03 11.18 8.44
CA TRP A 51 -3.57 9.92 8.98
C TRP A 51 -3.05 10.14 10.39
N ALA A 52 -3.66 9.48 11.36
CA ALA A 52 -3.26 9.60 12.76
C ALA A 52 -2.96 8.23 13.33
N THR A 53 -1.96 8.16 14.18
CA THR A 53 -1.62 6.96 14.92
C THR A 53 -1.39 7.40 16.34
N ASP A 54 -1.95 6.67 17.30
CA ASP A 54 -1.74 6.93 18.70
C ASP A 54 -2.19 8.34 19.10
N GLY A 55 -3.27 8.82 18.45
CA GLY A 55 -3.87 10.11 18.76
C GLY A 55 -3.16 11.32 18.19
N THR A 56 -2.16 11.12 17.32
CA THR A 56 -1.39 12.24 16.75
C THR A 56 -1.35 12.12 15.24
N LEU A 57 -1.63 13.21 14.54
CA LEU A 57 -1.54 13.24 13.08
C LEU A 57 -0.09 13.06 12.64
N HIS A 58 0.11 12.33 11.55
CA HIS A 58 1.45 12.11 10.99
C HIS A 58 2.13 13.40 10.55
N SER A 59 1.36 14.39 10.09
CA SER A 59 1.92 15.69 9.72
C SER A 59 2.54 16.40 10.92
N ILE A 60 2.05 16.13 12.11
CA ILE A 60 2.61 16.70 13.34
C ILE A 60 3.78 15.86 13.84
N LYS A 61 3.62 14.53 13.79
CA LYS A 61 4.57 13.58 14.36
C LYS A 61 5.85 13.49 13.51
N PHE A 62 5.72 13.53 12.19
CA PHE A 62 6.84 13.34 11.26
C PHE A 62 7.02 14.50 10.28
N GLY A 63 6.25 15.57 10.41
CA GLY A 63 6.27 16.67 9.46
C GLY A 63 5.42 16.39 8.23
N ASP A 64 5.39 17.36 7.32
CA ASP A 64 4.52 17.31 6.14
C ASP A 64 5.15 16.63 4.93
N GLU A 65 6.30 16.00 5.09
CA GLU A 65 6.97 15.36 3.96
C GLU A 65 6.69 13.89 3.82
#